data_ff8acb26c02bd8bcfdd6f696ace44ff1
#
_entry.id   ff8acb26c02bd8bcfdd6f696ace44ff1
#
_cell.length_a   1.000
_cell.length_b   1.000
_cell.length_c   1.000
_cell.angle_alpha   90.00
_cell.angle_beta   90.00
_cell.angle_gamma   90.00
#
_symmetry.space_group_name_H-M   'P 1'
#
loop_
_entity.id
_entity.type
_entity.pdbx_description
1 polymer ?
#
loop_
_entity_poly.entity_id
_entity_poly.type
_entity_poly.pdbx_seq_one_letter_code
_entity_poly.pdbx_strand_id
1 'polypeptide(L)'
;MAHEIYVDNGRASMMYAGEVPWHGLGTKVEKAATAEEAIHAANLDWKVRKLPLFGSTGIIGVPVKGKYAVVREDKIGEQDCPVYGIVGENYSILQNEDAFSFFDTIVKDKKAAIYHTAGALGNGERIWILAKLPTKIHIAGDDIAEKYLLLSNNHDGKGSVQIKFTPIRVVCQNTLSMALNKGQTLRIPHARNLQDRLKQADEMLGVIDMRFNEIEQSFKDMVKIKMNKERLKTYLKEVF
;
A
#
# COMPACT_ATOMS: atom_id res chain seq x y z
N MET A 1 -6.68 -2.91 -17.31
CA MET A 1 -6.68 -1.41 -17.33
C MET A 1 -5.41 -0.93 -16.67
N ALA A 2 -4.81 0.16 -17.14
CA ALA A 2 -3.48 0.60 -16.65
C ALA A 2 -3.43 1.04 -15.17
N HIS A 3 -4.58 1.36 -14.54
CA HIS A 3 -4.62 1.78 -13.14
C HIS A 3 -4.79 0.62 -12.16
N GLU A 4 -5.44 -0.48 -12.56
CA GLU A 4 -5.79 -1.67 -11.75
C GLU A 4 -6.57 -1.38 -10.45
N ILE A 5 -7.22 -0.21 -10.34
CA ILE A 5 -8.08 0.11 -9.20
C ILE A 5 -9.24 -0.87 -9.17
N TYR A 6 -9.44 -1.48 -8.00
CA TYR A 6 -10.56 -2.38 -7.75
C TYR A 6 -11.89 -1.60 -7.75
N VAL A 7 -12.86 -2.12 -8.48
CA VAL A 7 -14.22 -1.55 -8.55
C VAL A 7 -15.20 -2.61 -8.09
N ASP A 8 -15.95 -2.32 -7.03
CA ASP A 8 -16.98 -3.19 -6.47
C ASP A 8 -18.35 -2.52 -6.64
N ASN A 9 -19.26 -3.21 -7.33
CA ASN A 9 -20.63 -2.72 -7.59
C ASN A 9 -20.66 -1.27 -8.16
N GLY A 10 -19.73 -0.97 -9.09
CA GLY A 10 -19.62 0.34 -9.72
C GLY A 10 -18.93 1.41 -8.87
N ARG A 11 -18.55 1.11 -7.62
CA ARG A 11 -17.80 2.02 -6.75
C ARG A 11 -16.31 1.66 -6.75
N ALA A 12 -15.47 2.62 -7.12
CA ALA A 12 -14.01 2.45 -7.06
C ALA A 12 -13.54 2.39 -5.60
N SER A 13 -12.75 1.36 -5.27
CA SER A 13 -12.14 1.21 -3.95
C SER A 13 -10.89 2.09 -3.85
N MET A 14 -11.12 3.38 -3.78
CA MET A 14 -10.08 4.39 -3.63
C MET A 14 -10.61 5.69 -3.03
N MET A 15 -9.81 6.32 -2.17
CA MET A 15 -9.99 7.71 -1.75
C MET A 15 -8.76 8.54 -2.10
N TYR A 16 -8.96 9.85 -2.26
CA TYR A 16 -7.86 10.80 -2.45
C TYR A 16 -8.17 12.16 -1.82
N ALA A 17 -7.13 12.83 -1.31
CA ALA A 17 -7.16 14.23 -0.91
C ALA A 17 -6.38 15.07 -1.93
N GLY A 18 -6.81 16.32 -2.12
CA GLY A 18 -6.17 17.25 -3.05
C GLY A 18 -6.53 16.98 -4.52
N GLU A 19 -5.51 16.83 -5.37
CA GLU A 19 -5.68 16.70 -6.82
C GLU A 19 -6.32 15.38 -7.22
N VAL A 20 -7.21 15.45 -8.21
CA VAL A 20 -7.85 14.29 -8.81
C VAL A 20 -6.79 13.39 -9.48
N PRO A 21 -6.76 12.07 -9.22
CA PRO A 21 -5.89 11.17 -9.96
C PRO A 21 -6.17 11.20 -11.46
N TRP A 22 -5.16 10.94 -12.29
CA TRP A 22 -5.25 10.97 -13.75
C TRP A 22 -6.37 10.09 -14.34
N HIS A 23 -6.75 9.02 -13.65
CA HIS A 23 -7.82 8.11 -14.08
C HIS A 23 -9.21 8.52 -13.61
N GLY A 24 -9.33 9.57 -12.80
CA GLY A 24 -10.60 10.14 -12.36
C GLY A 24 -11.41 9.30 -11.36
N LEU A 25 -10.84 8.16 -10.86
CA LEU A 25 -11.54 7.25 -9.97
C LEU A 25 -11.28 7.59 -8.50
N GLY A 26 -12.23 7.22 -7.65
CA GLY A 26 -12.13 7.31 -6.19
C GLY A 26 -13.00 8.41 -5.58
N THR A 27 -13.13 8.39 -4.27
CA THR A 27 -13.88 9.36 -3.47
C THR A 27 -12.96 10.50 -3.04
N LYS A 28 -13.30 11.73 -3.39
CA LYS A 28 -12.56 12.91 -2.92
C LYS A 28 -12.87 13.19 -1.46
N VAL A 29 -11.82 13.43 -0.68
CA VAL A 29 -11.91 13.88 0.72
C VAL A 29 -11.33 15.28 0.83
N GLU A 30 -12.09 16.23 1.37
CA GLU A 30 -11.70 17.65 1.40
C GLU A 30 -10.84 18.04 2.61
N LYS A 31 -10.91 17.29 3.72
CA LYS A 31 -10.20 17.54 4.97
C LYS A 31 -9.29 16.38 5.34
N ALA A 32 -8.43 16.64 6.31
CA ALA A 32 -7.70 15.58 6.98
C ALA A 32 -8.68 14.55 7.55
N ALA A 33 -8.83 13.43 6.85
CA ALA A 33 -9.70 12.34 7.26
C ALA A 33 -9.09 11.62 8.48
N THR A 34 -9.95 11.15 9.39
CA THR A 34 -9.57 10.13 10.37
C THR A 34 -9.34 8.79 9.67
N ALA A 35 -8.74 7.82 10.37
CA ALA A 35 -8.60 6.45 9.85
C ALA A 35 -9.96 5.85 9.43
N GLU A 36 -11.00 6.08 10.24
CA GLU A 36 -12.37 5.63 9.99
C GLU A 36 -12.97 6.29 8.75
N GLU A 37 -12.86 7.61 8.61
CA GLU A 37 -13.34 8.32 7.43
C GLU A 37 -12.58 7.89 6.16
N ALA A 38 -11.26 7.67 6.27
CA ALA A 38 -10.42 7.27 5.16
C ALA A 38 -10.75 5.84 4.67
N ILE A 39 -10.96 4.88 5.58
CA ILE A 39 -11.29 3.50 5.22
C ILE A 39 -12.65 3.42 4.53
N HIS A 40 -13.66 4.15 5.04
CA HIS A 40 -14.98 4.22 4.43
C HIS A 40 -14.97 4.94 3.07
N ALA A 41 -14.28 6.07 2.97
CA ALA A 41 -14.16 6.80 1.71
C ALA A 41 -13.44 5.96 0.64
N ALA A 42 -12.47 5.14 1.03
CA ALA A 42 -11.74 4.24 0.16
C ALA A 42 -12.52 2.94 -0.17
N ASN A 43 -13.70 2.70 0.41
CA ASN A 43 -14.44 1.46 0.27
C ASN A 43 -13.61 0.22 0.66
N LEU A 44 -12.92 0.30 1.83
CA LEU A 44 -12.01 -0.72 2.35
C LEU A 44 -12.45 -1.30 3.71
N ASP A 45 -13.64 -1.01 4.16
CA ASP A 45 -14.24 -1.43 5.44
C ASP A 45 -14.71 -2.89 5.48
N TRP A 46 -14.40 -3.65 4.43
CA TRP A 46 -14.65 -5.09 4.35
C TRP A 46 -13.56 -5.91 5.06
N LYS A 47 -13.93 -7.14 5.46
CA LYS A 47 -13.06 -8.09 6.13
C LYS A 47 -12.65 -9.24 5.23
N VAL A 48 -11.50 -9.86 5.53
CA VAL A 48 -11.03 -11.10 4.91
C VAL A 48 -11.01 -12.24 5.90
N ARG A 49 -11.27 -13.45 5.40
CA ARG A 49 -11.38 -14.66 6.21
C ARG A 49 -10.64 -15.82 5.58
N LYS A 50 -10.09 -16.71 6.40
CA LYS A 50 -9.57 -18.00 5.97
C LYS A 50 -10.69 -19.03 5.99
N LEU A 51 -10.96 -19.69 4.86
CA LEU A 51 -11.85 -20.83 4.77
C LEU A 51 -11.03 -22.11 4.55
N PRO A 52 -11.39 -23.25 5.18
CA PRO A 52 -10.77 -24.53 4.88
C PRO A 52 -10.86 -24.86 3.39
N LEU A 53 -9.77 -25.36 2.83
CA LEU A 53 -9.74 -25.76 1.41
C LEU A 53 -10.16 -27.22 1.25
N PHE A 54 -11.01 -27.49 0.27
CA PHE A 54 -11.43 -28.83 -0.09
C PHE A 54 -11.06 -29.13 -1.55
N GLY A 55 -10.48 -30.30 -1.77
CA GLY A 55 -10.35 -30.87 -3.11
C GLY A 55 -11.66 -31.59 -3.48
N SER A 56 -12.09 -31.48 -4.73
CA SER A 56 -13.27 -32.19 -5.21
C SER A 56 -12.87 -33.44 -5.98
N THR A 57 -13.51 -34.58 -5.66
CA THR A 57 -13.45 -35.82 -6.48
C THR A 57 -14.62 -35.88 -7.47
N GLY A 58 -15.40 -34.83 -7.60
CA GLY A 58 -16.64 -34.76 -8.38
C GLY A 58 -17.90 -35.16 -7.58
N ILE A 59 -17.77 -35.96 -6.53
CA ILE A 59 -18.88 -36.44 -5.69
C ILE A 59 -18.71 -36.02 -4.24
N ILE A 60 -17.46 -36.05 -3.73
CA ILE A 60 -17.15 -35.79 -2.31
C ILE A 60 -16.05 -34.74 -2.22
N GLY A 61 -16.23 -33.78 -1.31
CA GLY A 61 -15.18 -32.84 -0.93
C GLY A 61 -14.21 -33.46 0.06
N VAL A 62 -12.92 -33.47 -0.28
CA VAL A 62 -11.85 -33.96 0.62
C VAL A 62 -11.10 -32.78 1.20
N PRO A 63 -11.01 -32.64 2.54
CA PRO A 63 -10.30 -31.52 3.15
C PRO A 63 -8.80 -31.56 2.85
N VAL A 64 -8.26 -30.41 2.40
CA VAL A 64 -6.82 -30.24 2.16
C VAL A 64 -6.19 -29.72 3.46
N LYS A 65 -5.56 -30.63 4.21
CA LYS A 65 -5.01 -30.35 5.55
C LYS A 65 -4.02 -29.18 5.55
N GLY A 66 -4.19 -28.23 6.48
CA GLY A 66 -3.29 -27.10 6.66
C GLY A 66 -3.29 -26.08 5.52
N LYS A 67 -4.27 -26.13 4.62
CA LYS A 67 -4.47 -25.16 3.53
C LYS A 67 -5.81 -24.46 3.67
N TYR A 68 -5.78 -23.15 3.40
CA TYR A 68 -6.95 -22.28 3.54
C TYR A 68 -7.02 -21.31 2.36
N ALA A 69 -8.22 -21.09 1.86
CA ALA A 69 -8.50 -20.01 0.93
C ALA A 69 -8.71 -18.70 1.70
N VAL A 70 -8.08 -17.63 1.27
CA VAL A 70 -8.34 -16.27 1.77
C VAL A 70 -9.42 -15.66 0.89
N VAL A 71 -10.53 -15.28 1.49
CA VAL A 71 -11.69 -14.72 0.80
C VAL A 71 -12.19 -13.47 1.49
N ARG A 72 -12.89 -12.64 0.77
CA ARG A 72 -13.59 -11.48 1.30
C ARG A 72 -14.89 -11.96 2.01
N GLU A 73 -15.08 -11.54 3.26
CA GLU A 73 -16.14 -12.12 4.12
C GLU A 73 -17.54 -11.80 3.64
N ASP A 74 -17.77 -10.57 3.17
CA ASP A 74 -19.06 -10.11 2.67
C ASP A 74 -19.45 -10.69 1.30
N LYS A 75 -18.50 -11.37 0.62
CA LYS A 75 -18.72 -12.06 -0.66
C LYS A 75 -18.92 -13.57 -0.51
N ILE A 76 -18.86 -14.10 0.69
CA ILE A 76 -19.05 -15.54 0.92
C ILE A 76 -20.50 -15.92 0.58
N GLY A 77 -20.64 -16.88 -0.33
CA GLY A 77 -21.95 -17.33 -0.83
C GLY A 77 -22.36 -16.69 -2.16
N GLU A 78 -21.67 -15.66 -2.61
CA GLU A 78 -21.83 -15.17 -3.98
C GLU A 78 -21.15 -16.12 -4.97
N GLN A 79 -21.74 -16.25 -6.17
CA GLN A 79 -21.20 -17.14 -7.22
C GLN A 79 -19.77 -16.77 -7.62
N ASP A 80 -19.46 -15.48 -7.61
CA ASP A 80 -18.18 -14.90 -8.00
C ASP A 80 -17.34 -14.46 -6.79
N CYS A 81 -17.48 -15.12 -5.62
CA CYS A 81 -16.67 -14.81 -4.45
C CYS A 81 -15.19 -14.96 -4.77
N PRO A 82 -14.40 -13.86 -4.72
CA PRO A 82 -13.00 -13.91 -5.10
C PRO A 82 -12.19 -14.68 -4.05
N VAL A 83 -11.43 -15.68 -4.50
CA VAL A 83 -10.37 -16.31 -3.71
C VAL A 83 -9.08 -15.53 -3.96
N TYR A 84 -8.63 -14.76 -2.97
CA TYR A 84 -7.42 -13.95 -3.09
C TYR A 84 -6.15 -14.80 -3.17
N GLY A 85 -6.12 -15.90 -2.40
CA GLY A 85 -4.98 -16.81 -2.42
C GLY A 85 -5.18 -18.01 -1.53
N ILE A 86 -4.25 -18.95 -1.61
CA ILE A 86 -4.21 -20.15 -0.77
C ILE A 86 -3.00 -20.04 0.17
N VAL A 87 -3.28 -20.10 1.48
CA VAL A 87 -2.30 -19.88 2.52
C VAL A 87 -2.17 -21.09 3.47
N GLY A 88 -1.09 -21.12 4.23
CA GLY A 88 -0.87 -22.11 5.27
C GLY A 88 -1.57 -21.77 6.60
N GLU A 89 -1.52 -22.71 7.53
CA GLU A 89 -2.11 -22.56 8.86
C GLU A 89 -1.54 -21.34 9.63
N ASN A 90 -0.24 -21.10 9.51
CA ASN A 90 0.48 -20.06 10.23
C ASN A 90 0.32 -18.65 9.62
N TYR A 91 -0.38 -18.53 8.49
CA TYR A 91 -0.67 -17.23 7.89
C TYR A 91 -1.63 -16.43 8.78
N SER A 92 -1.20 -15.24 9.18
CA SER A 92 -2.02 -14.28 9.92
C SER A 92 -2.50 -13.19 8.98
N ILE A 93 -3.81 -13.02 8.91
CA ILE A 93 -4.43 -11.92 8.15
C ILE A 93 -4.16 -10.61 8.90
N LEU A 94 -3.76 -9.59 8.18
CA LEU A 94 -3.89 -8.20 8.63
C LEU A 94 -5.18 -7.65 8.02
N GLN A 95 -6.19 -7.39 8.85
CA GLN A 95 -7.43 -6.76 8.38
C GLN A 95 -7.16 -5.32 7.92
N ASN A 96 -8.00 -4.82 7.02
CA ASN A 96 -7.87 -3.43 6.55
C ASN A 96 -8.01 -2.45 7.73
N GLU A 97 -8.98 -2.66 8.61
CA GLU A 97 -9.19 -1.85 9.81
C GLU A 97 -7.96 -1.84 10.72
N ASP A 98 -7.34 -3.02 10.95
CA ASP A 98 -6.11 -3.12 11.75
C ASP A 98 -4.94 -2.40 11.09
N ALA A 99 -4.84 -2.45 9.73
CA ALA A 99 -3.81 -1.74 8.99
C ALA A 99 -3.98 -0.21 9.11
N PHE A 100 -5.21 0.31 9.02
CA PHE A 100 -5.50 1.72 9.22
C PHE A 100 -5.25 2.15 10.67
N SER A 101 -5.70 1.37 11.67
CA SER A 101 -5.46 1.64 13.08
C SER A 101 -3.98 1.68 13.43
N PHE A 102 -3.22 0.72 12.93
CA PHE A 102 -1.76 0.70 13.09
C PHE A 102 -1.11 1.93 12.42
N PHE A 103 -1.52 2.23 11.19
CA PHE A 103 -0.98 3.38 10.45
C PHE A 103 -1.30 4.70 11.16
N ASP A 104 -2.48 4.80 11.77
CA ASP A 104 -2.91 5.98 12.54
C ASP A 104 -2.02 6.23 13.76
N THR A 105 -1.54 5.18 14.45
CA THR A 105 -0.59 5.35 15.57
C THR A 105 0.68 6.03 15.13
N ILE A 106 1.24 5.63 13.97
CA ILE A 106 2.46 6.20 13.41
C ILE A 106 2.25 7.65 12.94
N VAL A 107 1.08 7.91 12.33
CA VAL A 107 0.75 9.22 11.74
C VAL A 107 0.45 10.25 12.83
N LYS A 108 -0.22 9.87 13.92
CA LYS A 108 -0.52 10.76 15.07
C LYS A 108 0.74 11.32 15.73
N ASP A 109 1.79 10.50 15.87
CA ASP A 109 3.06 10.93 16.43
C ASP A 109 3.80 11.94 15.53
N LYS A 110 3.49 11.97 14.23
CA LYS A 110 4.10 12.87 13.24
C LYS A 110 3.28 14.14 13.00
N LYS A 111 2.64 14.68 14.01
CA LYS A 111 1.84 15.93 14.07
C LYS A 111 1.59 16.58 12.70
N ALA A 112 0.33 16.52 12.22
CA ALA A 112 -0.14 17.07 10.95
C ALA A 112 0.08 16.18 9.68
N ALA A 113 0.35 14.90 9.82
CA ALA A 113 0.23 13.98 8.69
C ALA A 113 -1.25 13.79 8.29
N ILE A 114 -1.51 13.73 7.00
CA ILE A 114 -2.86 13.68 6.44
C ILE A 114 -2.96 12.42 5.56
N TYR A 115 -4.03 11.61 5.74
CA TYR A 115 -4.37 10.58 4.76
C TYR A 115 -4.53 11.22 3.40
N HIS A 116 -3.68 10.80 2.45
CA HIS A 116 -3.62 11.43 1.14
C HIS A 116 -4.24 10.59 0.04
N THR A 117 -3.96 9.29 0.02
CA THR A 117 -4.64 8.31 -0.82
C THR A 117 -4.72 6.97 -0.09
N ALA A 118 -5.77 6.21 -0.35
CA ALA A 118 -5.87 4.82 0.04
C ALA A 118 -6.72 4.09 -0.97
N GLY A 119 -6.52 2.78 -1.15
CA GLY A 119 -7.36 2.03 -2.07
C GLY A 119 -6.97 0.57 -2.18
N ALA A 120 -7.66 -0.15 -3.09
CA ALA A 120 -7.40 -1.53 -3.43
C ALA A 120 -7.12 -1.71 -4.93
N LEU A 121 -6.32 -2.71 -5.25
CA LEU A 121 -5.89 -3.07 -6.60
C LEU A 121 -6.26 -4.52 -6.92
N GLY A 122 -6.30 -4.83 -8.21
CA GLY A 122 -6.65 -6.14 -8.70
C GLY A 122 -8.11 -6.47 -8.45
N ASN A 123 -8.39 -7.56 -7.72
CA ASN A 123 -9.72 -7.93 -7.25
C ASN A 123 -9.96 -7.52 -5.78
N GLY A 124 -9.13 -6.63 -5.24
CA GLY A 124 -9.13 -6.21 -3.84
C GLY A 124 -8.05 -6.89 -2.98
N GLU A 125 -7.28 -7.81 -3.54
CA GLU A 125 -6.26 -8.56 -2.78
C GLU A 125 -5.09 -7.71 -2.31
N ARG A 126 -4.82 -6.58 -2.95
CA ARG A 126 -3.76 -5.65 -2.55
C ARG A 126 -4.32 -4.30 -2.15
N ILE A 127 -3.99 -3.85 -0.96
CA ILE A 127 -4.36 -2.52 -0.48
C ILE A 127 -3.13 -1.63 -0.28
N TRP A 128 -3.32 -0.32 -0.34
CA TRP A 128 -2.34 0.67 0.09
C TRP A 128 -3.00 1.78 0.91
N ILE A 129 -2.20 2.37 1.80
CA ILE A 129 -2.53 3.55 2.58
C ILE A 129 -1.34 4.51 2.47
N LEU A 130 -1.58 5.74 2.09
CA LEU A 130 -0.57 6.77 1.92
C LEU A 130 -0.93 8.00 2.75
N ALA A 131 -0.05 8.40 3.65
CA ALA A 131 -0.15 9.68 4.35
C ALA A 131 0.88 10.66 3.84
N LYS A 132 0.46 11.91 3.63
CA LYS A 132 1.35 13.03 3.37
C LYS A 132 1.90 13.55 4.69
N LEU A 133 3.22 13.68 4.79
CA LEU A 133 3.90 14.19 5.96
C LEU A 133 4.06 15.72 5.89
N PRO A 134 4.15 16.40 7.04
CA PRO A 134 4.31 17.86 7.07
C PRO A 134 5.68 18.32 6.57
N THR A 135 6.70 17.44 6.67
CA THR A 135 8.05 17.73 6.18
C THR A 135 8.13 17.52 4.67
N LYS A 136 8.87 18.41 4.00
CA LYS A 136 9.10 18.34 2.55
C LYS A 136 10.57 18.09 2.28
N ILE A 137 10.85 17.57 1.08
CA ILE A 137 12.21 17.36 0.57
C ILE A 137 12.58 18.59 -0.26
N HIS A 138 13.59 19.34 0.17
CA HIS A 138 14.12 20.45 -0.62
C HIS A 138 15.22 19.93 -1.55
N ILE A 139 14.97 20.00 -2.87
CA ILE A 139 15.88 19.51 -3.88
C ILE A 139 16.86 20.59 -4.29
N ALA A 140 16.38 21.70 -4.87
CA ALA A 140 17.18 22.88 -5.21
C ALA A 140 16.28 24.09 -5.45
N GLY A 141 16.64 25.25 -4.95
CA GLY A 141 15.85 26.48 -5.09
C GLY A 141 14.40 26.26 -4.62
N ASP A 142 13.44 26.49 -5.51
CA ASP A 142 12.01 26.28 -5.26
C ASP A 142 11.51 24.87 -5.59
N ASP A 143 12.42 23.95 -6.00
CA ASP A 143 12.06 22.57 -6.30
C ASP A 143 11.90 21.75 -5.02
N ILE A 144 10.65 21.39 -4.73
CA ILE A 144 10.24 20.74 -3.50
C ILE A 144 9.48 19.47 -3.83
N ALA A 145 9.91 18.34 -3.27
CA ALA A 145 9.15 17.09 -3.32
C ALA A 145 8.39 16.85 -2.01
N GLU A 146 7.18 16.30 -2.13
CA GLU A 146 6.40 15.90 -0.98
C GLU A 146 6.96 14.60 -0.38
N LYS A 147 6.83 14.46 0.93
CA LYS A 147 7.21 13.26 1.67
C LYS A 147 5.97 12.50 2.10
N TYR A 148 5.92 11.22 1.78
CA TYR A 148 4.82 10.34 2.13
C TYR A 148 5.30 9.16 2.97
N LEU A 149 4.44 8.70 3.87
CA LEU A 149 4.52 7.38 4.48
C LEU A 149 3.54 6.46 3.74
N LEU A 150 4.02 5.32 3.29
CA LEU A 150 3.26 4.29 2.56
C LEU A 150 3.19 3.02 3.39
N LEU A 151 1.98 2.46 3.54
CA LEU A 151 1.75 1.07 3.91
C LEU A 151 1.10 0.36 2.73
N SER A 152 1.60 -0.84 2.40
CA SER A 152 0.93 -1.76 1.46
C SER A 152 0.79 -3.13 2.09
N ASN A 153 -0.37 -3.74 1.92
CA ASN A 153 -0.71 -5.06 2.43
C ASN A 153 -1.29 -5.94 1.31
N ASN A 154 -0.96 -7.24 1.32
CA ASN A 154 -1.48 -8.22 0.36
C ASN A 154 -2.23 -9.32 1.10
N HIS A 155 -3.47 -9.59 0.65
CA HIS A 155 -4.30 -10.68 1.17
C HIS A 155 -4.10 -12.01 0.42
N ASP A 156 -3.29 -12.02 -0.64
CA ASP A 156 -3.08 -13.18 -1.53
C ASP A 156 -2.06 -14.21 -1.01
N GLY A 157 -1.43 -13.93 0.14
CA GLY A 157 -0.39 -14.78 0.72
C GLY A 157 0.97 -14.70 0.01
N LYS A 158 1.12 -13.88 -1.03
CA LYS A 158 2.38 -13.75 -1.82
C LYS A 158 3.25 -12.60 -1.37
N GLY A 159 2.75 -11.74 -0.51
CA GLY A 159 3.47 -10.56 -0.04
C GLY A 159 3.60 -10.49 1.48
N SER A 160 4.31 -9.47 1.93
CA SER A 160 4.38 -9.02 3.33
C SER A 160 3.66 -7.69 3.46
N VAL A 161 3.33 -7.30 4.69
CA VAL A 161 3.04 -5.90 4.99
C VAL A 161 4.32 -5.10 4.72
N GLN A 162 4.23 -4.05 3.93
CA GLN A 162 5.36 -3.20 3.55
C GLN A 162 5.10 -1.78 4.00
N ILE A 163 6.07 -1.19 4.71
CA ILE A 163 5.99 0.18 5.20
C ILE A 163 7.25 0.92 4.79
N LYS A 164 7.11 2.12 4.26
CA LYS A 164 8.26 2.93 3.85
C LYS A 164 7.91 4.40 3.65
N PHE A 165 8.94 5.24 3.68
CA PHE A 165 8.86 6.61 3.18
C PHE A 165 9.10 6.66 1.68
N THR A 166 8.38 7.53 0.97
CA THR A 166 8.49 7.69 -0.49
C THR A 166 8.14 9.12 -0.91
N PRO A 167 8.79 9.68 -1.94
CA PRO A 167 8.35 10.93 -2.57
C PRO A 167 7.23 10.70 -3.59
N ILE A 168 6.82 9.45 -3.83
CA ILE A 168 5.86 9.10 -4.87
C ILE A 168 4.45 9.11 -4.31
N ARG A 169 3.56 9.89 -4.92
CA ARG A 169 2.13 9.85 -4.69
C ARG A 169 1.54 8.59 -5.31
N VAL A 170 1.13 7.64 -4.47
CA VAL A 170 0.53 6.39 -4.95
C VAL A 170 -0.95 6.60 -5.26
N VAL A 171 -1.33 6.34 -6.51
CA VAL A 171 -2.72 6.45 -7.02
C VAL A 171 -3.14 5.26 -7.89
N CYS A 172 -2.24 4.34 -8.21
CA CYS A 172 -2.50 3.19 -9.08
C CYS A 172 -1.40 2.14 -8.92
N GLN A 173 -1.57 0.97 -9.57
CA GLN A 173 -0.58 -0.11 -9.54
C GLN A 173 0.82 0.35 -9.98
N ASN A 174 0.92 1.14 -11.04
CA ASN A 174 2.22 1.61 -11.54
C ASN A 174 2.94 2.46 -10.50
N THR A 175 2.25 3.44 -9.90
CA THR A 175 2.84 4.30 -8.86
C THR A 175 3.14 3.55 -7.57
N LEU A 176 2.34 2.53 -7.21
CA LEU A 176 2.65 1.64 -6.09
C LEU A 176 3.92 0.84 -6.36
N SER A 177 4.05 0.24 -7.55
CA SER A 177 5.25 -0.50 -7.95
C SER A 177 6.49 0.40 -7.94
N MET A 178 6.42 1.61 -8.48
CA MET A 178 7.51 2.59 -8.43
C MET A 178 7.88 2.95 -6.99
N ALA A 179 6.89 3.17 -6.12
CA ALA A 179 7.12 3.50 -4.72
C ALA A 179 7.80 2.35 -3.97
N LEU A 180 7.46 1.09 -4.26
CA LEU A 180 8.01 -0.09 -3.58
C LEU A 180 9.37 -0.54 -4.10
N ASN A 181 9.71 -0.26 -5.36
CA ASN A 181 10.91 -0.80 -6.03
C ASN A 181 12.23 -0.18 -5.57
N LYS A 182 12.25 1.06 -5.06
CA LYS A 182 13.48 1.77 -4.68
C LYS A 182 13.49 2.14 -3.20
N GLY A 183 14.67 2.11 -2.59
CA GLY A 183 14.89 2.51 -1.21
C GLY A 183 14.52 1.45 -0.18
N GLN A 184 14.70 1.79 1.10
CA GLN A 184 14.48 0.86 2.19
C GLN A 184 12.99 0.67 2.48
N THR A 185 12.61 -0.57 2.72
CA THR A 185 11.25 -0.97 3.02
C THR A 185 11.25 -1.87 4.24
N LEU A 186 10.49 -1.53 5.27
CA LEU A 186 10.20 -2.41 6.37
C LEU A 186 9.22 -3.47 5.88
N ARG A 187 9.57 -4.74 6.03
CA ARG A 187 8.75 -5.89 5.60
C ARG A 187 8.37 -6.74 6.79
N ILE A 188 7.09 -6.89 7.03
CA ILE A 188 6.54 -7.67 8.12
C ILE A 188 5.76 -8.84 7.52
N PRO A 189 6.27 -10.09 7.66
CA PRO A 189 5.58 -11.25 7.11
C PRO A 189 4.28 -11.55 7.85
N HIS A 190 3.32 -12.12 7.15
CA HIS A 190 2.03 -12.61 7.66
C HIS A 190 2.22 -13.91 8.46
N ALA A 191 2.87 -13.81 9.63
CA ALA A 191 3.15 -14.92 10.54
C ALA A 191 2.35 -14.78 11.84
N ARG A 192 2.34 -15.82 12.68
CA ARG A 192 1.59 -15.84 13.96
C ARG A 192 1.85 -14.65 14.88
N ASN A 193 3.04 -14.06 14.82
CA ASN A 193 3.45 -12.90 15.62
C ASN A 193 3.33 -11.56 14.88
N LEU A 194 2.44 -11.48 13.88
CA LEU A 194 2.24 -10.29 13.05
C LEU A 194 1.94 -9.03 13.89
N GLN A 195 1.02 -9.14 14.86
CA GLN A 195 0.62 -8.01 15.69
C GLN A 195 1.77 -7.49 16.59
N ASP A 196 2.59 -8.40 17.13
CA ASP A 196 3.75 -8.00 17.94
C ASP A 196 4.81 -7.31 17.08
N ARG A 197 5.02 -7.78 15.86
CA ARG A 197 5.93 -7.15 14.90
C ARG A 197 5.44 -5.78 14.41
N LEU A 198 4.14 -5.60 14.27
CA LEU A 198 3.56 -4.29 13.97
C LEU A 198 3.83 -3.29 15.10
N LYS A 199 3.70 -3.70 16.36
CA LYS A 199 4.04 -2.84 17.52
C LYS A 199 5.51 -2.42 17.55
N GLN A 200 6.43 -3.31 17.14
CA GLN A 200 7.87 -3.03 17.05
C GLN A 200 8.22 -2.17 15.81
N ALA A 201 7.35 -2.12 14.83
CA ALA A 201 7.60 -1.41 13.57
C ALA A 201 7.77 0.10 13.76
N ASP A 202 7.16 0.68 14.77
CA ASP A 202 7.26 2.12 15.04
C ASP A 202 8.70 2.55 15.41
N GLU A 203 9.37 1.77 16.25
CA GLU A 203 10.78 1.99 16.58
C GLU A 203 11.69 1.88 15.33
N MET A 204 11.40 0.91 14.47
CA MET A 204 12.14 0.70 13.22
C MET A 204 11.91 1.84 12.21
N LEU A 205 10.72 2.43 12.20
CA LEU A 205 10.39 3.56 11.30
C LEU A 205 11.19 4.82 11.63
N GLY A 206 11.55 5.05 12.90
CA GLY A 206 12.46 6.12 13.29
C GLY A 206 13.83 6.00 12.60
N VAL A 207 14.36 4.78 12.48
CA VAL A 207 15.62 4.50 11.77
C VAL A 207 15.47 4.73 10.25
N ILE A 208 14.35 4.29 9.67
CA ILE A 208 14.07 4.47 8.24
C ILE A 208 13.89 5.96 7.91
N ASP A 209 13.29 6.75 8.80
CA ASP A 209 13.12 8.20 8.62
C ASP A 209 14.47 8.94 8.58
N MET A 210 15.42 8.56 9.43
CA MET A 210 16.78 9.10 9.37
C MET A 210 17.46 8.80 8.02
N ARG A 211 17.25 7.62 7.46
CA ARG A 211 17.81 7.24 6.15
C ARG A 211 17.09 7.87 4.97
N PHE A 212 15.85 8.33 5.14
CA PHE A 212 15.16 9.09 4.10
C PHE A 212 15.86 10.43 3.82
N ASN A 213 16.59 10.99 4.78
CA ASN A 213 17.43 12.16 4.58
C ASN A 213 18.59 11.90 3.59
N GLU A 214 19.02 10.64 3.44
CA GLU A 214 20.00 10.23 2.42
C GLU A 214 19.42 10.38 1.00
N ILE A 215 18.09 10.16 0.83
CA ILE A 215 17.41 10.37 -0.45
C ILE A 215 17.38 11.86 -0.79
N GLU A 216 17.12 12.73 0.19
CA GLU A 216 17.20 14.17 0.01
C GLU A 216 18.59 14.61 -0.45
N GLN A 217 19.65 14.07 0.19
CA GLN A 217 21.02 14.35 -0.22
C GLN A 217 21.31 13.84 -1.65
N SER A 218 20.81 12.66 -2.01
CA SER A 218 20.94 12.11 -3.36
C SER A 218 20.28 12.99 -4.43
N PHE A 219 19.09 13.55 -4.15
CA PHE A 219 18.45 14.51 -5.05
C PHE A 219 19.28 15.79 -5.19
N LYS A 220 19.79 16.34 -4.08
CA LYS A 220 20.68 17.51 -4.10
C LYS A 220 21.96 17.27 -4.90
N ASP A 221 22.50 16.05 -4.84
CA ASP A 221 23.70 15.70 -5.60
C ASP A 221 23.41 15.49 -7.09
N MET A 222 22.23 14.91 -7.43
CA MET A 222 21.79 14.80 -8.84
C MET A 222 21.62 16.15 -9.52
N VAL A 223 21.11 17.15 -8.81
CA VAL A 223 20.95 18.52 -9.37
C VAL A 223 22.28 19.18 -9.72
N LYS A 224 23.38 18.82 -9.04
CA LYS A 224 24.74 19.31 -9.34
C LYS A 224 25.29 18.76 -10.66
N ILE A 225 24.72 17.67 -11.16
CA ILE A 225 25.19 17.00 -12.38
C ILE A 225 24.66 17.75 -13.60
N LYS A 226 25.53 18.48 -14.30
CA LYS A 226 25.17 19.13 -15.56
C LYS A 226 24.96 18.08 -16.65
N MET A 227 23.74 18.03 -17.21
CA MET A 227 23.36 17.11 -18.28
C MET A 227 23.40 17.87 -19.62
N ASN A 228 24.31 17.49 -20.54
CA ASN A 228 24.26 17.94 -21.94
C ASN A 228 23.49 16.94 -22.81
N LYS A 229 23.21 17.31 -24.07
CA LYS A 229 22.43 16.48 -25.00
C LYS A 229 23.02 15.08 -25.22
N GLU A 230 24.35 14.95 -25.24
CA GLU A 230 25.04 13.65 -25.45
C GLU A 230 24.90 12.75 -24.23
N ARG A 231 25.17 13.27 -23.03
CA ARG A 231 24.95 12.55 -21.77
C ARG A 231 23.50 12.12 -21.59
N LEU A 232 22.55 13.00 -21.96
CA LEU A 232 21.11 12.66 -21.90
C LEU A 232 20.79 11.51 -22.86
N LYS A 233 21.30 11.52 -24.09
CA LYS A 233 21.11 10.40 -25.03
C LYS A 233 21.70 9.09 -24.53
N THR A 234 22.91 9.14 -23.95
CA THR A 234 23.55 7.95 -23.36
C THR A 234 22.72 7.41 -22.19
N TYR A 235 22.32 8.27 -21.27
CA TYR A 235 21.48 7.90 -20.14
C TYR A 235 20.15 7.28 -20.57
N LEU A 236 19.46 7.87 -21.55
CA LEU A 236 18.21 7.32 -22.06
C LEU A 236 18.38 5.93 -22.70
N LYS A 237 19.52 5.69 -23.38
CA LYS A 237 19.83 4.36 -23.97
C LYS A 237 20.16 3.30 -22.93
N GLU A 238 20.66 3.69 -21.76
CA GLU A 238 21.02 2.75 -20.68
C GLU A 238 19.83 2.41 -19.78
N VAL A 239 18.84 3.31 -19.73
CA VAL A 239 17.69 3.17 -18.81
C VAL A 239 16.44 2.62 -19.51
N PHE A 240 16.30 2.86 -20.81
CA PHE A 240 15.15 2.47 -21.66
C PHE A 240 15.63 1.70 -22.90
#